data_3c3838eff05873876c85a5e1bc68df76
#
_entry.id   3c3838eff05873876c85a5e1bc68df76
#
_cell.length_a   1.000
_cell.length_b   1.000
_cell.length_c   1.000
_cell.angle_alpha   90.00
_cell.angle_beta   90.00
_cell.angle_gamma   90.00
#
_symmetry.space_group_name_H-M   'P 1'
#
loop_
_entity.id
_entity.type
_entity.pdbx_description
1 polymer ?
#
loop_
_entity_poly.entity_id
_entity_poly.type
_entity_poly.pdbx_seq_one_letter_code
_entity_poly.pdbx_strand_id
1 'polypeptide(L)'
;MQPSPNGKPRWRASVTRRTSLPDWPGLLAGLFLCALILGPLAAVTLRAGGGGWPVAADWAALRFTVLQAVLSAVISVALAVPVARALARRRFPGRGVLITLLGAPFILPVIVAVLGLLAVFGRGGVLNDALLWLGLPRVQIYGLHGVVLAHVFFNLPLATRMILQGWQAIPAERFRLAASLGMSPGTVLRILEWPMLRTVLPGAALIVFALCLSSFAVALTLGGGPRATTLELAIYQAFHFDFDLGRAAVLAVMQLVLVIAAAALALRVNPATGFGAGLDRIQRRWEAETPLLRTQDAVLILLAALFLLTPLAAVVWHGAAGLMEMPAQVWNAAAVSLAVSLVATVLCLSLAMALATLALRRPWVEGFGLMGIAISPLVIGTGLFLIVNPWVDPARLALGVTALVNAVMALPFALRMILLRLREIEETHGRLATSLGMTGGVRLRWLILPRLRPVLGFSAGLTAALSMGDLGVIALFADMENATLPLQILRLMGAYRMDAAAGAGLLLLALSLALFWVFDKGGRDNASV
;
A
#
# COMPACT_ATOMS: atom_id res chain seq x y z
N MET A 1 8.61 -0.18 54.23
CA MET A 1 8.08 0.07 52.89
C MET A 1 7.58 -1.26 52.31
N GLN A 2 6.27 -1.48 52.23
CA GLN A 2 5.71 -2.71 51.70
C GLN A 2 5.85 -2.73 50.15
N PRO A 3 6.33 -3.82 49.55
CA PRO A 3 6.40 -3.96 48.10
C PRO A 3 5.01 -3.96 47.47
N SER A 4 4.87 -3.39 46.27
CA SER A 4 3.64 -3.48 45.47
C SER A 4 3.37 -4.93 45.06
N PRO A 5 2.12 -5.35 44.80
CA PRO A 5 1.79 -6.72 44.40
C PRO A 5 2.55 -7.23 43.16
N ASN A 6 3.20 -6.37 42.38
CA ASN A 6 3.98 -6.68 41.17
C ASN A 6 5.51 -6.49 41.36
N GLY A 7 6.03 -6.44 42.58
CA GLY A 7 7.46 -6.37 42.85
C GLY A 7 8.19 -5.08 42.41
N LYS A 8 7.49 -4.10 41.85
CA LYS A 8 8.09 -2.82 41.42
C LYS A 8 7.98 -1.78 42.52
N PRO A 9 9.07 -1.08 42.90
CA PRO A 9 9.03 -0.09 43.95
C PRO A 9 8.06 1.05 43.61
N ARG A 10 7.21 1.44 44.56
CA ARG A 10 6.15 2.47 44.41
C ARG A 10 6.65 3.81 43.86
N TRP A 11 7.90 4.19 44.13
CA TRP A 11 8.49 5.41 43.56
C TRP A 11 8.66 5.34 42.04
N ARG A 12 8.91 4.14 41.43
CA ARG A 12 8.96 3.97 39.96
C ARG A 12 7.61 4.26 39.30
N ALA A 13 6.52 3.85 39.93
CA ALA A 13 5.17 4.09 39.37
C ALA A 13 4.77 5.58 39.46
N SER A 14 5.22 6.32 40.47
CA SER A 14 4.91 7.75 40.63
C SER A 14 5.77 8.64 39.73
N VAL A 15 7.03 8.28 39.49
CA VAL A 15 7.95 9.02 38.59
C VAL A 15 7.54 8.78 37.13
N THR A 16 7.19 7.55 36.74
CA THR A 16 6.73 7.26 35.40
C THR A 16 5.40 7.95 35.07
N ARG A 17 4.51 8.18 36.03
CA ARG A 17 3.27 8.94 35.82
C ARG A 17 3.50 10.44 35.57
N ARG A 18 4.48 11.06 36.24
CA ARG A 18 4.79 12.50 36.10
C ARG A 18 5.56 12.86 34.81
N THR A 19 6.32 11.90 34.25
CA THR A 19 7.20 12.13 33.09
C THR A 19 6.58 11.79 31.76
N SER A 20 5.34 11.32 31.75
CA SER A 20 4.67 10.79 30.56
C SER A 20 3.93 11.86 29.76
N LEU A 21 3.85 11.65 28.45
CA LEU A 21 2.93 12.39 27.59
C LEU A 21 1.47 12.14 28.02
N PRO A 22 0.56 13.12 27.85
CA PRO A 22 -0.84 12.94 28.21
C PRO A 22 -1.51 11.86 27.37
N ASP A 23 -2.42 11.07 27.95
CA ASP A 23 -3.12 9.99 27.27
C ASP A 23 -4.31 10.49 26.42
N TRP A 24 -4.86 11.68 26.73
CA TRP A 24 -6.07 12.17 26.12
C TRP A 24 -6.01 12.36 24.59
N PRO A 25 -4.87 12.81 23.96
CA PRO A 25 -4.85 12.92 22.50
C PRO A 25 -4.98 11.57 21.81
N GLY A 26 -4.32 10.55 22.35
CA GLY A 26 -4.42 9.18 21.83
C GLY A 26 -5.81 8.56 22.03
N LEU A 27 -6.48 8.86 23.14
CA LEU A 27 -7.86 8.41 23.39
C LEU A 27 -8.84 9.11 22.44
N LEU A 28 -8.70 10.42 22.24
CA LEU A 28 -9.51 11.14 21.25
C LEU A 28 -9.29 10.66 19.83
N ALA A 29 -8.02 10.41 19.44
CA ALA A 29 -7.71 9.84 18.13
C ALA A 29 -8.32 8.45 17.96
N GLY A 30 -8.26 7.59 18.98
CA GLY A 30 -8.88 6.27 18.96
C GLY A 30 -10.40 6.34 18.86
N LEU A 31 -11.06 7.21 19.64
CA LEU A 31 -12.50 7.44 19.58
C LEU A 31 -12.94 7.98 18.21
N PHE A 32 -12.18 8.94 17.68
CA PHE A 32 -12.42 9.50 16.35
C PHE A 32 -12.34 8.43 15.25
N LEU A 33 -11.32 7.58 15.30
CA LEU A 33 -11.18 6.47 14.36
C LEU A 33 -12.30 5.44 14.50
N CYS A 34 -12.70 5.10 15.73
CA CYS A 34 -13.85 4.24 15.96
C CYS A 34 -15.12 4.85 15.35
N ALA A 35 -15.40 6.10 15.58
CA ALA A 35 -16.57 6.77 15.02
C ALA A 35 -16.52 6.82 13.49
N LEU A 36 -15.34 7.13 12.92
CA LEU A 36 -15.15 7.24 11.48
C LEU A 36 -15.21 5.88 10.75
N ILE A 37 -14.93 4.79 11.44
CA ILE A 37 -14.98 3.44 10.87
C ILE A 37 -16.32 2.77 11.19
N LEU A 38 -16.73 2.75 12.46
CA LEU A 38 -17.94 2.04 12.89
C LEU A 38 -19.22 2.77 12.48
N GLY A 39 -19.20 4.12 12.44
CA GLY A 39 -20.34 4.90 11.97
C GLY A 39 -20.76 4.57 10.54
N PRO A 40 -19.85 4.70 9.55
CA PRO A 40 -20.11 4.27 8.18
C PRO A 40 -20.51 2.79 8.05
N LEU A 41 -19.86 1.89 8.78
CA LEU A 41 -20.22 0.48 8.78
C LEU A 41 -21.66 0.23 9.31
N ALA A 42 -22.03 0.92 10.38
CA ALA A 42 -23.40 0.87 10.91
C ALA A 42 -24.42 1.42 9.89
N ALA A 43 -24.11 2.54 9.24
CA ALA A 43 -24.98 3.12 8.20
C ALA A 43 -25.18 2.16 7.02
N VAL A 44 -24.08 1.53 6.55
CA VAL A 44 -24.12 0.53 5.48
C VAL A 44 -24.93 -0.71 5.89
N THR A 45 -24.69 -1.26 7.09
CA THR A 45 -25.41 -2.46 7.57
C THR A 45 -26.89 -2.20 7.78
N LEU A 46 -27.26 -1.04 8.34
CA LEU A 46 -28.66 -0.63 8.52
C LEU A 46 -29.36 -0.46 7.16
N ARG A 47 -28.69 0.17 6.20
CA ARG A 47 -29.25 0.38 4.87
C ARG A 47 -29.37 -0.92 4.08
N ALA A 48 -28.41 -1.83 4.23
CA ALA A 48 -28.42 -3.15 3.59
C ALA A 48 -29.62 -4.00 4.02
N GLY A 49 -30.06 -3.86 5.27
CA GLY A 49 -31.26 -4.55 5.77
C GLY A 49 -32.54 -4.21 4.99
N GLY A 50 -32.60 -3.05 4.32
CA GLY A 50 -33.69 -2.66 3.42
C GLY A 50 -33.40 -2.85 1.93
N GLY A 51 -32.20 -3.32 1.57
CA GLY A 51 -31.73 -3.45 0.17
C GLY A 51 -32.03 -4.79 -0.49
N GLY A 52 -32.71 -5.70 0.19
CA GLY A 52 -33.03 -7.02 -0.35
C GLY A 52 -31.88 -8.03 -0.24
N TRP A 53 -32.06 -9.20 -0.87
CA TRP A 53 -31.02 -10.25 -0.91
C TRP A 53 -30.08 -10.06 -2.10
N PRO A 54 -28.79 -10.50 -1.99
CA PRO A 54 -27.87 -10.46 -3.11
C PRO A 54 -28.40 -11.21 -4.33
N VAL A 55 -28.32 -10.59 -5.49
CA VAL A 55 -28.74 -11.20 -6.76
C VAL A 55 -27.60 -12.01 -7.40
N ALA A 56 -27.90 -12.77 -8.45
CA ALA A 56 -26.91 -13.62 -9.13
C ALA A 56 -25.67 -12.83 -9.63
N ALA A 57 -25.85 -11.58 -10.05
CA ALA A 57 -24.76 -10.70 -10.47
C ALA A 57 -23.81 -10.34 -9.30
N ASP A 58 -24.33 -10.16 -8.09
CA ASP A 58 -23.55 -9.83 -6.91
C ASP A 58 -22.67 -11.01 -6.47
N TRP A 59 -23.23 -12.24 -6.55
CA TRP A 59 -22.46 -13.46 -6.35
C TRP A 59 -21.40 -13.69 -7.43
N ALA A 60 -21.67 -13.31 -8.67
CA ALA A 60 -20.69 -13.35 -9.75
C ALA A 60 -19.52 -12.37 -9.48
N ALA A 61 -19.84 -11.15 -9.01
CA ALA A 61 -18.82 -10.16 -8.60
C ALA A 61 -17.97 -10.66 -7.42
N LEU A 62 -18.58 -11.29 -6.41
CA LEU A 62 -17.86 -11.92 -5.31
C LEU A 62 -16.89 -13.01 -5.80
N ARG A 63 -17.38 -13.93 -6.64
CA ARG A 63 -16.55 -15.01 -7.22
C ARG A 63 -15.40 -14.45 -8.03
N PHE A 64 -15.64 -13.43 -8.86
CA PHE A 64 -14.60 -12.78 -9.64
C PHE A 64 -13.57 -12.10 -8.73
N THR A 65 -14.01 -11.39 -7.69
CA THR A 65 -13.13 -10.74 -6.70
C THR A 65 -12.18 -11.75 -6.04
N VAL A 66 -12.71 -12.88 -5.57
CA VAL A 66 -11.89 -13.92 -4.94
C VAL A 66 -10.96 -14.58 -5.96
N LEU A 67 -11.47 -14.95 -7.14
CA LEU A 67 -10.70 -15.62 -8.18
C LEU A 67 -9.50 -14.77 -8.63
N GLN A 68 -9.73 -13.51 -8.99
CA GLN A 68 -8.65 -12.62 -9.43
C GLN A 68 -7.64 -12.37 -8.31
N ALA A 69 -8.07 -12.23 -7.04
CA ALA A 69 -7.17 -12.02 -5.91
C ALA A 69 -6.30 -13.26 -5.63
N VAL A 70 -6.88 -14.47 -5.68
CA VAL A 70 -6.13 -15.73 -5.54
C VAL A 70 -5.13 -15.90 -6.68
N LEU A 71 -5.55 -15.74 -7.93
CA LEU A 71 -4.66 -15.87 -9.09
C LEU A 71 -3.52 -14.85 -9.02
N SER A 72 -3.83 -13.60 -8.70
CA SER A 72 -2.84 -12.53 -8.56
C SER A 72 -1.83 -12.84 -7.46
N ALA A 73 -2.28 -13.32 -6.30
CA ALA A 73 -1.40 -13.67 -5.19
C ALA A 73 -0.50 -14.87 -5.54
N VAL A 74 -1.07 -15.93 -6.10
CA VAL A 74 -0.33 -17.14 -6.47
C VAL A 74 0.72 -16.83 -7.54
N ILE A 75 0.34 -16.12 -8.61
CA ILE A 75 1.25 -15.79 -9.72
C ILE A 75 2.35 -14.83 -9.25
N SER A 76 1.99 -13.76 -8.49
CA SER A 76 2.98 -12.81 -7.97
C SER A 76 4.01 -13.48 -7.08
N VAL A 77 3.58 -14.34 -6.16
CA VAL A 77 4.47 -15.04 -5.23
C VAL A 77 5.30 -16.09 -5.96
N ALA A 78 4.70 -16.86 -6.87
CA ALA A 78 5.40 -17.87 -7.66
C ALA A 78 6.52 -17.25 -8.51
N LEU A 79 6.27 -16.10 -9.14
CA LEU A 79 7.29 -15.37 -9.92
C LEU A 79 8.31 -14.68 -9.00
N ALA A 80 7.91 -14.22 -7.82
CA ALA A 80 8.79 -13.55 -6.88
C ALA A 80 9.86 -14.48 -6.28
N VAL A 81 9.58 -15.78 -6.10
CA VAL A 81 10.54 -16.74 -5.54
C VAL A 81 11.82 -16.81 -6.36
N PRO A 82 11.79 -17.12 -7.67
CA PRO A 82 13.02 -17.21 -8.48
C PRO A 82 13.73 -15.85 -8.59
N VAL A 83 12.99 -14.72 -8.70
CA VAL A 83 13.59 -13.39 -8.76
C VAL A 83 14.30 -13.03 -7.44
N ALA A 84 13.66 -13.24 -6.31
CA ALA A 84 14.25 -12.98 -4.99
C ALA A 84 15.48 -13.88 -4.74
N ARG A 85 15.41 -15.14 -5.16
CA ARG A 85 16.54 -16.08 -5.09
C ARG A 85 17.72 -15.60 -5.92
N ALA A 86 17.49 -15.17 -7.15
CA ALA A 86 18.52 -14.62 -8.03
C ALA A 86 19.15 -13.35 -7.41
N LEU A 87 18.34 -12.43 -6.88
CA LEU A 87 18.82 -11.23 -6.18
C LEU A 87 19.60 -11.53 -4.90
N ALA A 88 19.25 -12.61 -4.18
CA ALA A 88 19.98 -13.04 -2.98
C ALA A 88 21.37 -13.60 -3.31
N ARG A 89 21.55 -14.16 -4.51
CA ARG A 89 22.78 -14.84 -4.94
C ARG A 89 23.76 -13.92 -5.67
N ARG A 90 23.26 -12.91 -6.41
CA ARG A 90 24.07 -12.16 -7.37
C ARG A 90 24.44 -10.77 -6.87
N ARG A 91 25.69 -10.40 -7.16
CA ARG A 91 26.23 -9.04 -7.06
C ARG A 91 26.42 -8.51 -8.47
N PHE A 92 25.85 -7.35 -8.76
CA PHE A 92 26.01 -6.65 -10.03
C PHE A 92 25.84 -5.13 -9.81
N PRO A 93 26.44 -4.30 -10.67
CA PRO A 93 26.26 -2.86 -10.62
C PRO A 93 24.77 -2.53 -10.85
N GLY A 94 24.22 -1.60 -10.06
CA GLY A 94 22.80 -1.24 -10.14
C GLY A 94 21.85 -2.13 -9.31
N ARG A 95 22.32 -3.20 -8.63
CA ARG A 95 21.48 -4.04 -7.78
C ARG A 95 20.72 -3.23 -6.71
N GLY A 96 21.38 -2.29 -6.04
CA GLY A 96 20.76 -1.43 -5.03
C GLY A 96 19.64 -0.58 -5.63
N VAL A 97 19.87 -0.02 -6.83
CA VAL A 97 18.85 0.73 -7.58
C VAL A 97 17.65 -0.16 -7.90
N LEU A 98 17.87 -1.36 -8.43
CA LEU A 98 16.78 -2.30 -8.74
C LEU A 98 15.97 -2.67 -7.48
N ILE A 99 16.64 -2.95 -6.36
CA ILE A 99 15.96 -3.24 -5.08
C ILE A 99 15.15 -2.03 -4.59
N THR A 100 15.65 -0.82 -4.78
CA THR A 100 14.92 0.41 -4.46
C THR A 100 13.71 0.57 -5.37
N LEU A 101 13.87 0.34 -6.67
CA LEU A 101 12.79 0.38 -7.66
C LEU A 101 11.74 -0.71 -7.42
N LEU A 102 12.10 -1.87 -6.87
CA LEU A 102 11.12 -2.85 -6.37
C LEU A 102 10.27 -2.33 -5.20
N GLY A 103 10.63 -1.21 -4.58
CA GLY A 103 9.78 -0.48 -3.63
C GLY A 103 8.89 0.59 -4.26
N ALA A 104 9.20 1.02 -5.48
CA ALA A 104 8.51 2.11 -6.17
C ALA A 104 7.01 1.88 -6.42
N PRO A 105 6.51 0.65 -6.71
CA PRO A 105 5.09 0.42 -6.93
C PRO A 105 4.19 0.83 -5.78
N PHE A 106 4.70 0.92 -4.55
CA PHE A 106 3.95 1.45 -3.40
C PHE A 106 3.72 2.97 -3.45
N ILE A 107 4.61 3.70 -4.13
CA ILE A 107 4.55 5.16 -4.27
C ILE A 107 3.87 5.54 -5.59
N LEU A 108 3.86 4.59 -6.54
CA LEU A 108 3.32 4.80 -7.88
C LEU A 108 1.79 4.84 -7.85
N PRO A 109 1.14 5.93 -8.28
CA PRO A 109 -0.31 5.98 -8.43
C PRO A 109 -0.83 4.87 -9.35
N VAL A 110 -1.89 4.19 -8.93
CA VAL A 110 -2.43 3.03 -9.67
C VAL A 110 -2.80 3.39 -11.10
N ILE A 111 -3.44 4.54 -11.30
CA ILE A 111 -3.87 4.98 -12.64
C ILE A 111 -2.67 5.22 -13.57
N VAL A 112 -1.53 5.70 -13.05
CA VAL A 112 -0.29 5.90 -13.82
C VAL A 112 0.30 4.56 -14.27
N ALA A 113 0.33 3.58 -13.38
CA ALA A 113 0.80 2.25 -13.74
C ALA A 113 -0.11 1.58 -14.79
N VAL A 114 -1.43 1.79 -14.68
CA VAL A 114 -2.38 1.30 -15.71
C VAL A 114 -2.11 1.95 -17.06
N LEU A 115 -1.86 3.27 -17.11
CA LEU A 115 -1.47 3.94 -18.36
C LEU A 115 -0.19 3.33 -18.96
N GLY A 116 0.81 3.07 -18.13
CA GLY A 116 2.04 2.39 -18.57
C GLY A 116 1.79 0.98 -19.08
N LEU A 117 0.97 0.20 -18.39
CA LEU A 117 0.58 -1.14 -18.85
C LEU A 117 -0.21 -1.11 -20.16
N LEU A 118 -1.11 -0.13 -20.33
CA LEU A 118 -1.84 0.06 -21.59
C LEU A 118 -0.92 0.47 -22.74
N ALA A 119 0.09 1.31 -22.47
CA ALA A 119 1.07 1.70 -23.48
C ALA A 119 1.94 0.51 -23.95
N VAL A 120 2.19 -0.47 -23.08
CA VAL A 120 2.99 -1.66 -23.44
C VAL A 120 2.11 -2.80 -23.94
N PHE A 121 1.05 -3.15 -23.21
CA PHE A 121 0.22 -4.35 -23.44
C PHE A 121 -1.16 -4.05 -24.04
N GLY A 122 -1.51 -2.77 -24.23
CA GLY A 122 -2.80 -2.35 -24.82
C GLY A 122 -2.93 -2.74 -26.29
N ARG A 123 -4.11 -2.52 -26.88
CA ARG A 123 -4.37 -2.84 -28.28
C ARG A 123 -3.44 -2.15 -29.28
N GLY A 124 -3.06 -0.90 -29.01
CA GLY A 124 -2.05 -0.12 -29.74
C GLY A 124 -0.74 -0.02 -28.96
N GLY A 125 -0.43 -1.01 -28.13
CA GLY A 125 0.80 -1.02 -27.32
C GLY A 125 1.96 -1.71 -28.02
N VAL A 126 3.17 -1.42 -27.55
CA VAL A 126 4.44 -1.91 -28.13
C VAL A 126 4.46 -3.43 -28.33
N LEU A 127 3.88 -4.20 -27.39
CA LEU A 127 3.81 -5.66 -27.51
C LEU A 127 2.95 -6.09 -28.70
N ASN A 128 1.77 -5.48 -28.87
CA ASN A 128 0.86 -5.83 -29.95
C ASN A 128 1.39 -5.39 -31.32
N ASP A 129 2.13 -4.29 -31.39
CA ASP A 129 2.81 -3.87 -32.61
C ASP A 129 3.93 -4.87 -32.99
N ALA A 130 4.70 -5.34 -32.00
CA ALA A 130 5.70 -6.38 -32.22
C ALA A 130 5.08 -7.72 -32.64
N LEU A 131 3.95 -8.13 -32.05
CA LEU A 131 3.23 -9.35 -32.44
C LEU A 131 2.71 -9.26 -33.87
N LEU A 132 2.15 -8.11 -34.28
CA LEU A 132 1.71 -7.87 -35.64
C LEU A 132 2.84 -7.95 -36.67
N TRP A 133 4.01 -7.36 -36.31
CA TRP A 133 5.20 -7.44 -37.14
C TRP A 133 5.66 -8.90 -37.34
N LEU A 134 5.45 -9.75 -36.32
CA LEU A 134 5.74 -11.20 -36.39
C LEU A 134 4.61 -12.02 -37.01
N GLY A 135 3.52 -11.39 -37.50
CA GLY A 135 2.35 -12.07 -38.06
C GLY A 135 1.48 -12.80 -37.02
N LEU A 136 1.64 -12.48 -35.73
CA LEU A 136 0.90 -13.09 -34.63
C LEU A 136 -0.37 -12.28 -34.29
N PRO A 137 -1.44 -12.92 -33.74
CA PRO A 137 -2.65 -12.22 -33.34
C PRO A 137 -2.41 -11.28 -32.18
N ARG A 138 -3.18 -10.19 -32.13
CA ARG A 138 -3.16 -9.24 -31.01
C ARG A 138 -3.65 -9.88 -29.71
N VAL A 139 -2.98 -9.59 -28.61
CA VAL A 139 -3.41 -9.96 -27.27
C VAL A 139 -4.31 -8.85 -26.71
N GLN A 140 -5.43 -9.24 -26.10
CA GLN A 140 -6.35 -8.31 -25.47
C GLN A 140 -6.02 -8.19 -23.98
N ILE A 141 -5.77 -6.97 -23.48
CA ILE A 141 -5.43 -6.73 -22.07
C ILE A 141 -6.65 -6.66 -21.14
N TYR A 142 -7.86 -6.44 -21.67
CA TYR A 142 -9.06 -6.26 -20.84
C TYR A 142 -9.64 -7.59 -20.34
N GLY A 143 -10.15 -7.59 -19.10
CA GLY A 143 -10.73 -8.77 -18.46
C GLY A 143 -9.86 -9.33 -17.33
N LEU A 144 -10.11 -10.57 -16.95
CA LEU A 144 -9.41 -11.23 -15.84
C LEU A 144 -7.88 -11.19 -15.99
N HIS A 145 -7.36 -11.48 -17.17
CA HIS A 145 -5.92 -11.51 -17.42
C HIS A 145 -5.26 -10.13 -17.29
N GLY A 146 -5.93 -9.05 -17.70
CA GLY A 146 -5.42 -7.69 -17.53
C GLY A 146 -5.45 -7.23 -16.09
N VAL A 147 -6.50 -7.55 -15.35
CA VAL A 147 -6.57 -7.29 -13.91
C VAL A 147 -5.45 -8.04 -13.17
N VAL A 148 -5.26 -9.34 -13.48
CA VAL A 148 -4.19 -10.15 -12.89
C VAL A 148 -2.82 -9.62 -13.29
N LEU A 149 -2.60 -9.22 -14.56
CA LEU A 149 -1.34 -8.64 -15.03
C LEU A 149 -0.98 -7.36 -14.23
N ALA A 150 -1.95 -6.45 -14.06
CA ALA A 150 -1.73 -5.24 -13.28
C ALA A 150 -1.44 -5.55 -11.81
N HIS A 151 -2.17 -6.49 -11.22
CA HIS A 151 -1.90 -6.93 -9.85
C HIS A 151 -0.52 -7.56 -9.71
N VAL A 152 -0.07 -8.36 -10.67
CA VAL A 152 1.30 -8.92 -10.69
C VAL A 152 2.33 -7.80 -10.81
N PHE A 153 2.08 -6.78 -11.64
CA PHE A 153 2.97 -5.63 -11.77
C PHE A 153 3.20 -4.92 -10.41
N PHE A 154 2.15 -4.72 -9.62
CA PHE A 154 2.27 -4.10 -8.30
C PHE A 154 2.82 -5.03 -7.23
N ASN A 155 2.43 -6.31 -7.24
CA ASN A 155 2.67 -7.21 -6.12
C ASN A 155 3.90 -8.11 -6.28
N LEU A 156 4.39 -8.35 -7.50
CA LEU A 156 5.64 -9.07 -7.73
C LEU A 156 6.83 -8.39 -7.02
N PRO A 157 7.02 -7.06 -7.12
CA PRO A 157 8.06 -6.36 -6.38
C PRO A 157 7.93 -6.48 -4.87
N LEU A 158 6.70 -6.34 -4.35
CA LEU A 158 6.42 -6.49 -2.92
C LEU A 158 6.79 -7.89 -2.42
N ALA A 159 6.26 -8.93 -3.07
CA ALA A 159 6.53 -10.32 -2.75
C ALA A 159 8.04 -10.63 -2.84
N THR A 160 8.72 -10.12 -3.89
CA THR A 160 10.17 -10.28 -4.06
C THR A 160 10.94 -9.71 -2.87
N ARG A 161 10.59 -8.52 -2.38
CA ARG A 161 11.24 -7.91 -1.21
C ARG A 161 11.00 -8.69 0.06
N MET A 162 9.77 -9.13 0.31
CA MET A 162 9.43 -9.95 1.49
C MET A 162 10.21 -11.26 1.51
N ILE A 163 10.25 -11.94 0.37
CA ILE A 163 10.96 -13.21 0.24
C ILE A 163 12.48 -13.00 0.31
N LEU A 164 13.02 -11.94 -0.29
CA LEU A 164 14.45 -11.59 -0.20
C LEU A 164 14.89 -11.34 1.24
N GLN A 165 14.06 -10.70 2.06
CA GLN A 165 14.32 -10.53 3.50
C GLN A 165 14.41 -11.88 4.21
N GLY A 166 13.56 -12.84 3.87
CA GLY A 166 13.63 -14.20 4.38
C GLY A 166 14.98 -14.86 4.06
N TRP A 167 15.50 -14.71 2.83
CA TRP A 167 16.83 -15.20 2.47
C TRP A 167 17.94 -14.54 3.27
N GLN A 168 17.84 -13.24 3.51
CA GLN A 168 18.85 -12.50 4.27
C GLN A 168 18.83 -12.81 5.77
N ALA A 169 17.70 -13.28 6.28
CA ALA A 169 17.58 -13.76 7.66
C ALA A 169 18.29 -15.10 7.90
N ILE A 170 18.63 -15.87 6.85
CA ILE A 170 19.41 -17.11 7.00
C ILE A 170 20.85 -16.71 7.33
N PRO A 171 21.45 -17.20 8.46
CA PRO A 171 22.82 -16.88 8.83
C PRO A 171 23.84 -17.32 7.77
N ALA A 172 24.86 -16.47 7.52
CA ALA A 172 25.91 -16.76 6.53
C ALA A 172 26.71 -18.04 6.85
N GLU A 173 26.83 -18.36 8.14
CA GLU A 173 27.50 -19.54 8.66
C GLU A 173 26.90 -20.83 8.12
N ARG A 174 25.56 -20.88 7.95
CA ARG A 174 24.88 -22.06 7.39
C ARG A 174 25.26 -22.29 5.92
N PHE A 175 25.43 -21.22 5.13
CA PHE A 175 25.88 -21.34 3.74
C PHE A 175 27.36 -21.73 3.65
N ARG A 176 28.21 -21.22 4.57
CA ARG A 176 29.63 -21.62 4.66
C ARG A 176 29.76 -23.09 5.04
N LEU A 177 28.95 -23.54 6.00
CA LEU A 177 28.91 -24.97 6.38
C LEU A 177 28.44 -25.86 5.20
N ALA A 178 27.38 -25.43 4.50
CA ALA A 178 26.91 -26.13 3.31
C ALA A 178 28.02 -26.25 2.23
N ALA A 179 28.78 -25.17 2.03
CA ALA A 179 29.91 -25.15 1.10
C ALA A 179 31.04 -26.10 1.54
N SER A 180 31.41 -26.10 2.84
CA SER A 180 32.44 -27.01 3.35
C SER A 180 32.05 -28.48 3.27
N LEU A 181 30.75 -28.79 3.31
CA LEU A 181 30.19 -30.12 3.14
C LEU A 181 29.96 -30.49 1.66
N GLY A 182 30.33 -29.64 0.71
CA GLY A 182 30.17 -29.89 -0.72
C GLY A 182 28.70 -30.06 -1.16
N MET A 183 27.73 -29.39 -0.46
CA MET A 183 26.31 -29.55 -0.76
C MET A 183 25.97 -29.02 -2.16
N SER A 184 25.23 -29.81 -2.93
CA SER A 184 24.70 -29.41 -4.23
C SER A 184 23.66 -28.27 -4.11
N PRO A 185 23.43 -27.49 -5.18
CA PRO A 185 22.41 -26.42 -5.18
C PRO A 185 21.00 -26.89 -4.79
N GLY A 186 20.64 -28.14 -5.17
CA GLY A 186 19.37 -28.78 -4.82
C GLY A 186 19.27 -29.12 -3.34
N THR A 187 20.38 -29.60 -2.75
CA THR A 187 20.47 -29.93 -1.32
C THR A 187 20.36 -28.65 -0.48
N VAL A 188 21.04 -27.57 -0.88
CA VAL A 188 20.95 -26.24 -0.23
C VAL A 188 19.50 -25.71 -0.31
N LEU A 189 18.86 -25.84 -1.48
CA LEU A 189 17.45 -25.47 -1.63
C LEU A 189 16.56 -26.22 -0.63
N ARG A 190 16.72 -27.54 -0.54
CA ARG A 190 15.84 -28.39 0.28
C ARG A 190 16.05 -28.18 1.78
N ILE A 191 17.31 -28.03 2.22
CA ILE A 191 17.66 -28.02 3.65
C ILE A 191 17.65 -26.60 4.24
N LEU A 192 18.10 -25.59 3.50
CA LEU A 192 18.23 -24.21 4.01
C LEU A 192 17.14 -23.28 3.50
N GLU A 193 16.86 -23.31 2.19
CA GLU A 193 15.97 -22.31 1.59
C GLU A 193 14.48 -22.71 1.72
N TRP A 194 14.13 -23.98 1.52
CA TRP A 194 12.75 -24.44 1.57
C TRP A 194 12.08 -24.29 2.93
N PRO A 195 12.73 -24.57 4.07
CA PRO A 195 12.14 -24.27 5.40
C PRO A 195 11.84 -22.80 5.61
N MET A 196 12.74 -21.90 5.15
CA MET A 196 12.50 -20.46 5.19
C MET A 196 11.32 -20.06 4.29
N LEU A 197 11.29 -20.58 3.05
CA LEU A 197 10.20 -20.30 2.11
C LEU A 197 8.83 -20.71 2.67
N ARG A 198 8.72 -21.89 3.27
CA ARG A 198 7.48 -22.36 3.93
C ARG A 198 6.98 -21.40 5.01
N THR A 199 7.86 -20.68 5.67
CA THR A 199 7.51 -19.70 6.70
C THR A 199 7.09 -18.36 6.10
N VAL A 200 7.73 -17.92 5.01
CA VAL A 200 7.54 -16.59 4.44
C VAL A 200 6.42 -16.56 3.39
N LEU A 201 6.31 -17.60 2.54
CA LEU A 201 5.38 -17.60 1.40
C LEU A 201 3.91 -17.43 1.79
N PRO A 202 3.37 -18.11 2.83
CA PRO A 202 1.98 -17.93 3.19
C PRO A 202 1.66 -16.50 3.61
N GLY A 203 2.55 -15.86 4.38
CA GLY A 203 2.40 -14.46 4.78
C GLY A 203 2.45 -13.50 3.58
N ALA A 204 3.39 -13.71 2.65
CA ALA A 204 3.48 -12.91 1.44
C ALA A 204 2.23 -13.08 0.55
N ALA A 205 1.77 -14.31 0.36
CA ALA A 205 0.56 -14.60 -0.42
C ALA A 205 -0.70 -13.96 0.18
N LEU A 206 -0.86 -14.02 1.51
CA LEU A 206 -2.01 -13.42 2.18
C LEU A 206 -2.01 -11.88 2.13
N ILE A 207 -0.84 -11.25 2.24
CA ILE A 207 -0.74 -9.79 2.08
C ILE A 207 -1.11 -9.39 0.64
N VAL A 208 -0.56 -10.08 -0.36
CA VAL A 208 -0.89 -9.81 -1.77
C VAL A 208 -2.37 -10.07 -2.04
N PHE A 209 -2.92 -11.18 -1.53
CA PHE A 209 -4.35 -11.49 -1.63
C PHE A 209 -5.21 -10.37 -1.05
N ALA A 210 -4.91 -9.92 0.17
CA ALA A 210 -5.66 -8.85 0.83
C ALA A 210 -5.62 -7.52 0.04
N LEU A 211 -4.44 -7.16 -0.52
CA LEU A 211 -4.30 -5.98 -1.37
C LEU A 211 -5.12 -6.09 -2.67
N CYS A 212 -5.19 -7.28 -3.25
CA CYS A 212 -5.97 -7.50 -4.47
C CYS A 212 -7.49 -7.53 -4.24
N LEU A 213 -7.96 -7.78 -3.01
CA LEU A 213 -9.38 -7.70 -2.69
C LEU A 213 -9.94 -6.26 -2.77
N SER A 214 -9.11 -5.27 -2.44
CA SER A 214 -9.47 -3.85 -2.39
C SER A 214 -8.89 -3.09 -3.58
N SER A 215 -9.04 -3.63 -4.79
CA SER A 215 -8.45 -3.07 -6.01
C SER A 215 -9.50 -2.48 -6.95
N PHE A 216 -10.01 -1.30 -6.60
CA PHE A 216 -11.01 -0.58 -7.38
C PHE A 216 -10.46 -0.06 -8.72
N ALA A 217 -9.39 0.74 -8.68
CA ALA A 217 -8.88 1.45 -9.86
C ALA A 217 -8.44 0.51 -11.00
N VAL A 218 -7.83 -0.64 -10.67
CA VAL A 218 -7.44 -1.66 -11.66
C VAL A 218 -8.67 -2.31 -12.29
N ALA A 219 -9.67 -2.68 -11.48
CA ALA A 219 -10.89 -3.30 -11.98
C ALA A 219 -11.71 -2.31 -12.85
N LEU A 220 -11.76 -1.04 -12.47
CA LEU A 220 -12.44 0.02 -13.20
C LEU A 220 -11.83 0.24 -14.59
N THR A 221 -10.50 0.18 -14.69
CA THR A 221 -9.79 0.51 -15.93
C THR A 221 -9.54 -0.70 -16.84
N LEU A 222 -9.25 -1.87 -16.27
CA LEU A 222 -8.86 -3.08 -17.00
C LEU A 222 -9.89 -4.22 -16.93
N GLY A 223 -10.95 -4.09 -16.12
CA GLY A 223 -11.96 -5.14 -15.97
C GLY A 223 -12.70 -5.48 -17.27
N GLY A 224 -13.02 -4.49 -18.09
CA GLY A 224 -13.52 -4.73 -19.44
C GLY A 224 -14.96 -5.23 -19.56
N GLY A 225 -15.81 -5.02 -18.55
CA GLY A 225 -17.25 -5.27 -18.65
C GLY A 225 -17.85 -6.19 -17.58
N PRO A 226 -19.13 -6.60 -17.73
CA PRO A 226 -19.91 -7.26 -16.67
C PRO A 226 -19.34 -8.60 -16.18
N ARG A 227 -18.57 -9.30 -17.02
CA ARG A 227 -17.96 -10.60 -16.66
C ARG A 227 -16.69 -10.46 -15.82
N ALA A 228 -16.15 -9.26 -15.69
CA ALA A 228 -14.90 -8.97 -14.95
C ALA A 228 -15.12 -7.84 -13.94
N THR A 229 -16.26 -7.85 -13.26
CA THR A 229 -16.64 -6.87 -12.25
C THR A 229 -16.27 -7.40 -10.86
N THR A 230 -15.47 -6.62 -10.10
CA THR A 230 -15.20 -6.88 -8.68
C THR A 230 -16.32 -6.33 -7.81
N LEU A 231 -16.38 -6.74 -6.52
CA LEU A 231 -17.33 -6.17 -5.57
C LEU A 231 -17.19 -4.65 -5.46
N GLU A 232 -15.97 -4.12 -5.41
CA GLU A 232 -15.76 -2.68 -5.35
C GLU A 232 -16.25 -1.95 -6.60
N LEU A 233 -16.02 -2.54 -7.78
CA LEU A 233 -16.55 -1.98 -9.01
C LEU A 233 -18.09 -2.07 -9.05
N ALA A 234 -18.68 -3.16 -8.53
CA ALA A 234 -20.12 -3.31 -8.43
C ALA A 234 -20.75 -2.29 -7.45
N ILE A 235 -20.09 -2.00 -6.31
CA ILE A 235 -20.50 -0.91 -5.40
C ILE A 235 -20.53 0.41 -6.14
N TYR A 236 -19.46 0.73 -6.85
CA TYR A 236 -19.37 1.97 -7.63
C TYR A 236 -20.46 2.05 -8.70
N GLN A 237 -20.73 0.97 -9.42
CA GLN A 237 -21.76 0.91 -10.47
C GLN A 237 -23.16 1.09 -9.88
N ALA A 238 -23.50 0.36 -8.81
CA ALA A 238 -24.78 0.49 -8.11
C ALA A 238 -25.01 1.92 -7.59
N PHE A 239 -23.92 2.58 -7.18
CA PHE A 239 -23.96 3.93 -6.64
C PHE A 239 -24.07 5.00 -7.74
N HIS A 240 -23.23 4.91 -8.77
CA HIS A 240 -23.05 5.98 -9.76
C HIS A 240 -23.96 5.87 -10.98
N PHE A 241 -24.31 4.64 -11.40
CA PHE A 241 -25.14 4.40 -12.58
C PHE A 241 -26.56 3.98 -12.24
N ASP A 242 -26.72 3.07 -11.27
CA ASP A 242 -28.04 2.52 -10.93
C ASP A 242 -28.77 3.38 -9.88
N PHE A 243 -28.05 4.27 -9.17
CA PHE A 243 -28.55 5.07 -8.04
C PHE A 243 -29.24 4.22 -6.96
N ASP A 244 -28.89 2.93 -6.88
CA ASP A 244 -29.43 1.99 -5.91
C ASP A 244 -28.53 1.89 -4.67
N LEU A 245 -28.80 2.78 -3.72
CA LEU A 245 -28.06 2.85 -2.44
C LEU A 245 -28.29 1.61 -1.56
N GLY A 246 -29.43 0.92 -1.72
CA GLY A 246 -29.73 -0.31 -1.01
C GLY A 246 -28.81 -1.44 -1.47
N ARG A 247 -28.72 -1.64 -2.78
CA ARG A 247 -27.83 -2.63 -3.40
C ARG A 247 -26.35 -2.30 -3.14
N ALA A 248 -25.94 -1.05 -3.26
CA ALA A 248 -24.58 -0.61 -2.93
C ALA A 248 -24.21 -0.97 -1.48
N ALA A 249 -25.16 -0.82 -0.53
CA ALA A 249 -24.95 -1.18 0.85
C ALA A 249 -24.83 -2.71 1.06
N VAL A 250 -25.64 -3.53 0.37
CA VAL A 250 -25.53 -5.00 0.40
C VAL A 250 -24.16 -5.46 -0.11
N LEU A 251 -23.71 -4.93 -1.25
CA LEU A 251 -22.38 -5.22 -1.82
C LEU A 251 -21.24 -4.78 -0.88
N ALA A 252 -21.39 -3.63 -0.20
CA ALA A 252 -20.42 -3.14 0.76
C ALA A 252 -20.33 -4.06 1.99
N VAL A 253 -21.45 -4.65 2.47
CA VAL A 253 -21.44 -5.67 3.53
C VAL A 253 -20.73 -6.94 3.04
N MET A 254 -21.00 -7.40 1.81
CA MET A 254 -20.31 -8.56 1.24
C MET A 254 -18.79 -8.34 1.17
N GLN A 255 -18.37 -7.15 0.72
CA GLN A 255 -16.95 -6.75 0.69
C GLN A 255 -16.33 -6.71 2.09
N LEU A 256 -17.04 -6.15 3.07
CA LEU A 256 -16.60 -6.08 4.46
C LEU A 256 -16.37 -7.49 5.05
N VAL A 257 -17.34 -8.39 4.88
CA VAL A 257 -17.21 -9.78 5.34
C VAL A 257 -16.02 -10.48 4.71
N LEU A 258 -15.81 -10.28 3.39
CA LEU A 258 -14.68 -10.86 2.66
C LEU A 258 -13.34 -10.35 3.19
N VAL A 259 -13.21 -9.03 3.40
CA VAL A 259 -11.95 -8.43 3.90
C VAL A 259 -11.68 -8.82 5.36
N ILE A 260 -12.71 -8.86 6.21
CA ILE A 260 -12.55 -9.35 7.59
C ILE A 260 -12.12 -10.82 7.61
N ALA A 261 -12.69 -11.66 6.76
CA ALA A 261 -12.29 -13.07 6.66
C ALA A 261 -10.82 -13.21 6.21
N ALA A 262 -10.39 -12.41 5.23
CA ALA A 262 -9.00 -12.36 4.78
C ALA A 262 -8.05 -11.87 5.88
N ALA A 263 -8.42 -10.82 6.61
CA ALA A 263 -7.64 -10.31 7.74
C ALA A 263 -7.54 -11.32 8.88
N ALA A 264 -8.62 -12.00 9.24
CA ALA A 264 -8.62 -13.06 10.24
C ALA A 264 -7.73 -14.24 9.86
N LEU A 265 -7.72 -14.61 8.57
CA LEU A 265 -6.82 -15.64 8.05
C LEU A 265 -5.35 -15.16 8.13
N ALA A 266 -5.06 -13.90 7.79
CA ALA A 266 -3.73 -13.33 7.86
C ALA A 266 -3.17 -13.31 9.31
N LEU A 267 -4.01 -13.04 10.29
CA LEU A 267 -3.61 -13.09 11.72
C LEU A 267 -3.20 -14.50 12.19
N ARG A 268 -3.80 -15.57 11.61
CA ARG A 268 -3.44 -16.96 11.95
C ARG A 268 -2.08 -17.39 11.38
N VAL A 269 -1.66 -16.78 10.28
CA VAL A 269 -0.42 -17.17 9.56
C VAL A 269 0.81 -16.45 10.10
N ASN A 270 0.65 -15.41 10.93
CA ASN A 270 1.73 -14.59 11.48
C ASN A 270 2.74 -14.14 10.40
N PRO A 271 2.35 -13.28 9.47
CA PRO A 271 3.21 -12.88 8.36
C PRO A 271 4.50 -12.25 8.87
N ALA A 272 5.64 -12.71 8.37
CA ALA A 272 6.93 -12.10 8.63
C ALA A 272 6.88 -10.62 8.21
N THR A 273 7.10 -9.72 9.14
CA THR A 273 6.94 -8.27 8.96
C THR A 273 8.13 -7.71 8.21
N GLY A 274 7.98 -7.55 6.91
CA GLY A 274 9.08 -7.37 5.97
C GLY A 274 9.26 -5.96 5.39
N PHE A 275 9.16 -4.90 6.19
CA PHE A 275 9.54 -3.54 5.76
C PHE A 275 10.90 -3.08 6.35
N GLY A 276 11.79 -4.00 6.70
CA GLY A 276 13.08 -3.70 7.31
C GLY A 276 14.10 -3.13 6.33
N ALA A 277 14.96 -2.22 6.82
CA ALA A 277 16.18 -1.79 6.15
C ALA A 277 17.22 -2.94 6.14
N GLY A 278 18.15 -2.94 5.17
CA GLY A 278 19.27 -3.89 5.15
C GLY A 278 19.22 -4.94 4.04
N LEU A 279 18.44 -4.71 2.98
CA LEU A 279 18.38 -5.60 1.80
C LEU A 279 19.68 -5.63 0.96
N ASP A 280 20.71 -4.87 1.34
CA ASP A 280 21.99 -4.80 0.62
C ASP A 280 22.99 -5.90 1.00
N ARG A 281 22.75 -6.63 2.09
CA ARG A 281 23.60 -7.74 2.50
C ARG A 281 23.54 -8.87 1.49
N ILE A 282 24.68 -9.21 0.89
CA ILE A 282 24.82 -10.37 0.01
C ILE A 282 25.75 -11.36 0.66
N GLN A 283 25.28 -12.57 0.82
CA GLN A 283 26.08 -13.69 1.28
C GLN A 283 26.67 -14.41 0.06
N ARG A 284 27.97 -14.73 0.10
CA ARG A 284 28.60 -15.48 -0.99
C ARG A 284 28.00 -16.89 -1.08
N ARG A 285 27.61 -17.28 -2.29
CA ARG A 285 26.88 -18.53 -2.58
C ARG A 285 27.71 -19.39 -3.53
N TRP A 286 28.62 -20.19 -2.97
CA TRP A 286 29.55 -21.04 -3.76
C TRP A 286 28.81 -22.07 -4.62
N GLU A 287 27.70 -22.62 -4.13
CA GLU A 287 26.88 -23.60 -4.86
C GLU A 287 26.23 -23.02 -6.14
N ALA A 288 26.20 -21.72 -6.29
CA ALA A 288 25.55 -21.04 -7.39
C ALA A 288 26.55 -20.47 -8.43
N GLU A 289 27.83 -20.86 -8.38
CA GLU A 289 28.86 -20.29 -9.26
C GLU A 289 28.92 -20.97 -10.66
N THR A 290 28.09 -21.99 -10.92
CA THR A 290 28.02 -22.64 -12.24
C THR A 290 27.52 -21.66 -13.32
N PRO A 291 28.05 -21.72 -14.57
CA PRO A 291 27.63 -20.83 -15.66
C PRO A 291 26.13 -20.88 -15.92
N LEU A 292 25.54 -22.09 -15.91
CA LEU A 292 24.10 -22.28 -16.13
C LEU A 292 23.24 -21.52 -15.10
N LEU A 293 23.58 -21.59 -13.81
CA LEU A 293 22.85 -20.87 -12.76
C LEU A 293 23.10 -19.36 -12.85
N ARG A 294 24.28 -18.93 -13.33
CA ARG A 294 24.54 -17.50 -13.57
C ARG A 294 23.68 -16.95 -14.69
N THR A 295 23.57 -17.65 -15.81
CA THR A 295 22.72 -17.22 -16.93
C THR A 295 21.24 -17.25 -16.54
N GLN A 296 20.78 -18.30 -15.85
CA GLN A 296 19.41 -18.38 -15.35
C GLN A 296 19.06 -17.21 -14.43
N ASP A 297 19.91 -16.92 -13.43
CA ASP A 297 19.68 -15.80 -12.51
C ASP A 297 19.71 -14.46 -13.25
N ALA A 298 20.61 -14.27 -14.22
CA ALA A 298 20.69 -13.06 -15.02
C ALA A 298 19.42 -12.83 -15.87
N VAL A 299 18.93 -13.89 -16.51
CA VAL A 299 17.68 -13.83 -17.30
C VAL A 299 16.48 -13.49 -16.40
N LEU A 300 16.37 -14.10 -15.23
CA LEU A 300 15.27 -13.83 -14.29
C LEU A 300 15.29 -12.37 -13.79
N ILE A 301 16.47 -11.85 -13.45
CA ILE A 301 16.64 -10.45 -13.02
C ILE A 301 16.32 -9.50 -14.17
N LEU A 302 16.78 -9.81 -15.38
CA LEU A 302 16.52 -9.00 -16.58
C LEU A 302 15.02 -8.96 -16.90
N LEU A 303 14.34 -10.12 -16.91
CA LEU A 303 12.90 -10.19 -17.16
C LEU A 303 12.09 -9.42 -16.12
N ALA A 304 12.45 -9.55 -14.84
CA ALA A 304 11.79 -8.78 -13.77
C ALA A 304 12.04 -7.28 -13.92
N ALA A 305 13.27 -6.88 -14.27
CA ALA A 305 13.60 -5.47 -14.52
C ALA A 305 12.86 -4.92 -15.73
N LEU A 306 12.82 -5.64 -16.84
CA LEU A 306 12.07 -5.25 -18.04
C LEU A 306 10.58 -5.14 -17.74
N PHE A 307 9.99 -6.13 -17.07
CA PHE A 307 8.57 -6.09 -16.71
C PHE A 307 8.20 -4.87 -15.85
N LEU A 308 9.09 -4.45 -14.96
CA LEU A 308 8.87 -3.28 -14.11
C LEU A 308 9.17 -1.96 -14.83
N LEU A 309 10.28 -1.90 -15.57
CA LEU A 309 10.78 -0.64 -16.13
C LEU A 309 10.10 -0.24 -17.44
N THR A 310 9.65 -1.20 -18.29
CA THR A 310 9.05 -0.86 -19.58
C THR A 310 7.75 -0.06 -19.45
N PRO A 311 6.78 -0.42 -18.56
CA PRO A 311 5.60 0.42 -18.36
C PRO A 311 5.93 1.81 -17.80
N LEU A 312 6.92 1.89 -16.89
CA LEU A 312 7.35 3.18 -16.34
C LEU A 312 8.02 4.07 -17.39
N ALA A 313 8.88 3.49 -18.23
CA ALA A 313 9.50 4.20 -19.34
C ALA A 313 8.46 4.66 -20.38
N ALA A 314 7.45 3.84 -20.65
CA ALA A 314 6.36 4.19 -21.55
C ALA A 314 5.53 5.38 -21.00
N VAL A 315 5.26 5.43 -19.69
CA VAL A 315 4.60 6.61 -19.07
C VAL A 315 5.43 7.87 -19.28
N VAL A 316 6.75 7.79 -19.08
CA VAL A 316 7.63 8.96 -19.27
C VAL A 316 7.66 9.38 -20.74
N TRP A 317 7.78 8.42 -21.66
CA TRP A 317 7.88 8.69 -23.10
C TRP A 317 6.60 9.32 -23.66
N HIS A 318 5.46 8.66 -23.49
CA HIS A 318 4.17 9.17 -23.98
C HIS A 318 3.71 10.39 -23.18
N GLY A 319 3.99 10.41 -21.87
CA GLY A 319 3.63 11.52 -21.01
C GLY A 319 4.38 12.80 -21.39
N ALA A 320 5.66 12.73 -21.77
CA ALA A 320 6.43 13.89 -22.17
C ALA A 320 5.85 14.56 -23.44
N ALA A 321 5.41 13.77 -24.41
CA ALA A 321 4.71 14.26 -25.58
C ALA A 321 3.32 14.84 -25.21
N GLY A 322 2.58 14.16 -24.33
CA GLY A 322 1.22 14.55 -23.94
C GLY A 322 1.13 15.78 -23.03
N LEU A 323 2.24 16.27 -22.44
CA LEU A 323 2.23 17.48 -21.60
C LEU A 323 1.69 18.72 -22.33
N MET A 324 1.97 18.84 -23.63
CA MET A 324 1.50 19.96 -24.46
C MET A 324 0.00 19.89 -24.81
N GLU A 325 -0.60 18.71 -24.68
CA GLU A 325 -1.99 18.45 -25.05
C GLU A 325 -2.95 18.51 -23.85
N MET A 326 -2.43 18.78 -22.66
CA MET A 326 -3.21 18.83 -21.43
C MET A 326 -4.16 20.03 -21.42
N PRO A 327 -5.47 19.81 -21.16
CA PRO A 327 -6.39 20.93 -20.93
C PRO A 327 -6.13 21.62 -19.59
N ALA A 328 -6.56 22.88 -19.48
CA ALA A 328 -6.36 23.69 -18.26
C ALA A 328 -6.93 23.04 -16.99
N GLN A 329 -8.02 22.25 -17.12
CA GLN A 329 -8.63 21.53 -16.00
C GLN A 329 -7.66 20.56 -15.29
N VAL A 330 -6.64 20.03 -16.00
CA VAL A 330 -5.61 19.15 -15.41
C VAL A 330 -4.80 19.87 -14.35
N TRP A 331 -4.47 21.14 -14.57
CA TRP A 331 -3.70 21.95 -13.61
C TRP A 331 -4.51 22.25 -12.35
N ASN A 332 -5.80 22.55 -12.50
CA ASN A 332 -6.70 22.72 -11.36
C ASN A 332 -6.83 21.41 -10.56
N ALA A 333 -7.02 20.28 -11.25
CA ALA A 333 -7.08 18.96 -10.62
C ALA A 333 -5.78 18.60 -9.91
N ALA A 334 -4.62 18.99 -10.45
CA ALA A 334 -3.32 18.83 -9.79
C ALA A 334 -3.22 19.62 -8.49
N ALA A 335 -3.66 20.90 -8.50
CA ALA A 335 -3.70 21.74 -7.30
C ALA A 335 -4.65 21.18 -6.23
N VAL A 336 -5.83 20.70 -6.63
CA VAL A 336 -6.79 20.02 -5.74
C VAL A 336 -6.19 18.76 -5.13
N SER A 337 -5.58 17.90 -5.95
CA SER A 337 -4.90 16.68 -5.46
C SER A 337 -3.78 17.00 -4.47
N LEU A 338 -3.00 18.04 -4.74
CA LEU A 338 -1.95 18.50 -3.84
C LEU A 338 -2.53 18.93 -2.49
N ALA A 339 -3.58 19.76 -2.51
CA ALA A 339 -4.24 20.22 -1.28
C ALA A 339 -4.82 19.05 -0.47
N VAL A 340 -5.55 18.13 -1.11
CA VAL A 340 -6.12 16.93 -0.48
C VAL A 340 -5.02 16.06 0.13
N SER A 341 -3.92 15.83 -0.58
CA SER A 341 -2.83 14.99 -0.09
C SER A 341 -2.09 15.62 1.09
N LEU A 342 -1.90 16.93 1.11
CA LEU A 342 -1.29 17.64 2.24
C LEU A 342 -2.20 17.58 3.48
N VAL A 343 -3.50 17.82 3.32
CA VAL A 343 -4.47 17.70 4.43
C VAL A 343 -4.50 16.27 4.97
N ALA A 344 -4.59 15.27 4.09
CA ALA A 344 -4.55 13.86 4.48
C ALA A 344 -3.26 13.51 5.23
N THR A 345 -2.12 14.04 4.80
CA THR A 345 -0.81 13.81 5.45
C THR A 345 -0.79 14.39 6.86
N VAL A 346 -1.24 15.62 7.04
CA VAL A 346 -1.30 16.27 8.37
C VAL A 346 -2.22 15.49 9.30
N LEU A 347 -3.42 15.11 8.83
CA LEU A 347 -4.37 14.31 9.60
C LEU A 347 -3.79 12.93 9.98
N CYS A 348 -3.22 12.22 9.01
CA CYS A 348 -2.61 10.90 9.24
C CYS A 348 -1.49 10.95 10.29
N LEU A 349 -0.53 11.87 10.13
CA LEU A 349 0.59 11.99 11.07
C LEU A 349 0.15 12.42 12.46
N SER A 350 -0.84 13.31 12.57
CA SER A 350 -1.42 13.74 13.83
C SER A 350 -2.07 12.56 14.58
N LEU A 351 -2.90 11.77 13.88
CA LEU A 351 -3.53 10.57 14.42
C LEU A 351 -2.48 9.50 14.77
N ALA A 352 -1.52 9.25 13.88
CA ALA A 352 -0.47 8.26 14.09
C ALA A 352 0.40 8.61 15.32
N MET A 353 0.77 9.89 15.48
CA MET A 353 1.56 10.35 16.61
C MET A 353 0.78 10.24 17.92
N ALA A 354 -0.49 10.65 17.94
CA ALA A 354 -1.35 10.55 19.12
C ALA A 354 -1.54 9.09 19.56
N LEU A 355 -1.80 8.18 18.60
CA LEU A 355 -1.95 6.75 18.89
C LEU A 355 -0.62 6.11 19.30
N ALA A 356 0.50 6.43 18.64
CA ALA A 356 1.82 5.88 18.97
C ALA A 356 2.26 6.23 20.39
N THR A 357 2.02 7.47 20.82
CA THR A 357 2.33 7.88 22.20
C THR A 357 1.49 7.14 23.24
N LEU A 358 0.22 6.88 22.96
CA LEU A 358 -0.65 6.09 23.84
C LEU A 358 -0.26 4.60 23.82
N ALA A 359 0.11 4.06 22.65
CA ALA A 359 0.49 2.65 22.47
C ALA A 359 1.76 2.25 23.25
N LEU A 360 2.64 3.20 23.58
CA LEU A 360 3.77 2.95 24.50
C LEU A 360 3.33 2.43 25.87
N ARG A 361 2.14 2.80 26.31
CA ARG A 361 1.60 2.43 27.62
C ARG A 361 0.51 1.39 27.52
N ARG A 362 -0.26 1.44 26.45
CA ARG A 362 -1.44 0.60 26.20
C ARG A 362 -1.28 -0.12 24.86
N PRO A 363 -0.57 -1.26 24.81
CA PRO A 363 -0.27 -1.97 23.55
C PRO A 363 -1.51 -2.31 22.70
N TRP A 364 -2.68 -2.51 23.32
CA TRP A 364 -3.93 -2.79 22.61
C TRP A 364 -4.37 -1.68 21.64
N VAL A 365 -3.87 -0.45 21.86
CA VAL A 365 -4.13 0.72 20.99
C VAL A 365 -3.56 0.52 19.58
N GLU A 366 -2.56 -0.33 19.42
CA GLU A 366 -2.04 -0.69 18.08
C GLU A 366 -3.12 -1.30 17.19
N GLY A 367 -4.12 -1.96 17.80
CA GLY A 367 -5.27 -2.51 17.09
C GLY A 367 -6.08 -1.47 16.31
N PHE A 368 -6.16 -0.23 16.81
CA PHE A 368 -6.85 0.83 16.05
C PHE A 368 -6.14 1.16 14.73
N GLY A 369 -4.81 1.12 14.71
CA GLY A 369 -4.06 1.29 13.47
C GLY A 369 -4.29 0.18 12.45
N LEU A 370 -4.58 -1.03 12.91
CA LEU A 370 -4.86 -2.16 12.01
C LEU A 370 -6.27 -2.13 11.41
N MET A 371 -7.21 -1.40 12.03
CA MET A 371 -8.59 -1.31 11.53
C MET A 371 -8.65 -0.73 10.09
N GLY A 372 -7.76 0.20 9.74
CA GLY A 372 -7.69 0.78 8.40
C GLY A 372 -7.30 -0.24 7.30
N ILE A 373 -6.55 -1.30 7.64
CA ILE A 373 -6.19 -2.36 6.68
C ILE A 373 -7.37 -3.32 6.46
N ALA A 374 -8.22 -3.48 7.49
CA ALA A 374 -9.31 -4.45 7.48
C ALA A 374 -10.58 -3.95 6.77
N ILE A 375 -10.56 -2.74 6.18
CA ILE A 375 -11.76 -2.13 5.60
C ILE A 375 -11.42 -1.49 4.27
N SER A 376 -12.30 -1.68 3.28
CA SER A 376 -12.16 -1.03 1.97
C SER A 376 -12.47 0.48 2.05
N PRO A 377 -11.69 1.34 1.36
CA PRO A 377 -12.00 2.75 1.21
C PRO A 377 -13.40 3.04 0.66
N LEU A 378 -13.87 2.22 -0.30
CA LEU A 378 -15.19 2.38 -0.88
C LEU A 378 -16.31 2.05 0.11
N VAL A 379 -16.13 1.05 0.99
CA VAL A 379 -17.10 0.74 2.04
C VAL A 379 -17.25 1.90 3.01
N ILE A 380 -16.13 2.50 3.45
CA ILE A 380 -16.18 3.71 4.30
C ILE A 380 -16.82 4.87 3.53
N GLY A 381 -16.42 5.08 2.27
CA GLY A 381 -16.98 6.11 1.40
C GLY A 381 -18.49 5.98 1.25
N THR A 382 -18.98 4.78 0.92
CA THR A 382 -20.42 4.49 0.83
C THR A 382 -21.16 4.82 2.12
N GLY A 383 -20.62 4.39 3.26
CA GLY A 383 -21.23 4.65 4.56
C GLY A 383 -21.23 6.13 4.93
N LEU A 384 -20.15 6.86 4.67
CA LEU A 384 -20.09 8.31 4.87
C LEU A 384 -21.08 9.04 3.96
N PHE A 385 -21.21 8.61 2.71
CA PHE A 385 -22.22 9.15 1.81
C PHE A 385 -23.63 8.95 2.36
N LEU A 386 -23.97 7.76 2.83
CA LEU A 386 -25.27 7.46 3.41
C LEU A 386 -25.58 8.33 4.65
N ILE A 387 -24.56 8.66 5.46
CA ILE A 387 -24.70 9.52 6.63
C ILE A 387 -24.92 10.99 6.21
N VAL A 388 -24.17 11.46 5.22
CA VAL A 388 -24.12 12.88 4.82
C VAL A 388 -25.27 13.26 3.90
N ASN A 389 -25.63 12.41 2.94
CA ASN A 389 -26.60 12.68 1.88
C ASN A 389 -27.96 13.22 2.36
N PRO A 390 -28.53 12.82 3.52
CA PRO A 390 -29.79 13.38 4.00
C PRO A 390 -29.70 14.84 4.48
N TRP A 391 -28.47 15.35 4.77
CA TRP A 391 -28.25 16.63 5.43
C TRP A 391 -27.60 17.67 4.52
N VAL A 392 -26.66 17.25 3.70
CA VAL A 392 -25.83 18.12 2.86
C VAL A 392 -25.57 17.39 1.54
N ASP A 393 -25.49 18.16 0.45
CA ASP A 393 -25.03 17.64 -0.83
C ASP A 393 -23.62 17.03 -0.70
N PRO A 394 -23.47 15.73 -0.92
CA PRO A 394 -22.19 15.03 -0.75
C PRO A 394 -21.05 15.59 -1.58
N ALA A 395 -21.34 16.17 -2.75
CA ALA A 395 -20.33 16.76 -3.63
C ALA A 395 -19.55 17.90 -2.96
N ARG A 396 -20.21 18.69 -2.09
CA ARG A 396 -19.55 19.77 -1.33
C ARG A 396 -18.53 19.27 -0.33
N LEU A 397 -18.68 18.04 0.17
CA LEU A 397 -17.76 17.41 1.14
C LEU A 397 -16.79 16.45 0.48
N ALA A 398 -16.86 16.24 -0.83
CA ALA A 398 -16.07 15.26 -1.58
C ALA A 398 -14.56 15.31 -1.24
N LEU A 399 -13.95 16.48 -1.29
CA LEU A 399 -12.52 16.66 -1.04
C LEU A 399 -12.15 16.41 0.43
N GLY A 400 -13.00 16.89 1.37
CA GLY A 400 -12.79 16.67 2.81
C GLY A 400 -12.91 15.21 3.20
N VAL A 401 -13.93 14.51 2.69
CA VAL A 401 -14.12 13.06 2.91
C VAL A 401 -12.98 12.27 2.29
N THR A 402 -12.55 12.62 1.08
CA THR A 402 -11.39 11.97 0.43
C THR A 402 -10.13 12.15 1.26
N ALA A 403 -9.81 13.35 1.73
CA ALA A 403 -8.64 13.59 2.57
C ALA A 403 -8.70 12.78 3.87
N LEU A 404 -9.89 12.69 4.48
CA LEU A 404 -10.11 11.97 5.72
C LEU A 404 -9.92 10.45 5.55
N VAL A 405 -10.53 9.87 4.52
CA VAL A 405 -10.41 8.44 4.25
C VAL A 405 -8.97 8.08 3.85
N ASN A 406 -8.32 8.89 3.03
CA ASN A 406 -6.92 8.69 2.65
C ASN A 406 -5.99 8.73 3.86
N ALA A 407 -6.25 9.62 4.83
CA ALA A 407 -5.50 9.66 6.10
C ALA A 407 -5.65 8.36 6.89
N VAL A 408 -6.86 7.79 6.95
CA VAL A 408 -7.13 6.51 7.64
C VAL A 408 -6.49 5.33 6.92
N MET A 409 -6.52 5.31 5.58
CA MET A 409 -5.90 4.24 4.80
C MET A 409 -4.37 4.22 4.91
N ALA A 410 -3.73 5.38 5.05
CA ALA A 410 -2.28 5.49 5.24
C ALA A 410 -1.85 5.28 6.72
N LEU A 411 -2.77 5.44 7.67
CA LEU A 411 -2.50 5.39 9.10
C LEU A 411 -1.78 4.12 9.58
N PRO A 412 -2.13 2.90 9.14
CA PRO A 412 -1.45 1.67 9.58
C PRO A 412 0.05 1.69 9.32
N PHE A 413 0.46 2.21 8.16
CA PHE A 413 1.86 2.31 7.77
C PHE A 413 2.60 3.35 8.61
N ALA A 414 2.03 4.56 8.75
CA ALA A 414 2.60 5.64 9.53
C ALA A 414 2.70 5.28 11.02
N LEU A 415 1.63 4.76 11.61
CA LEU A 415 1.60 4.36 13.02
C LEU A 415 2.67 3.32 13.33
N ARG A 416 2.79 2.29 12.49
CA ARG A 416 3.77 1.22 12.72
C ARG A 416 5.21 1.74 12.70
N MET A 417 5.55 2.57 11.72
CA MET A 417 6.90 3.13 11.59
C MET A 417 7.23 4.06 12.76
N ILE A 418 6.30 4.96 13.12
CA ILE A 418 6.46 5.91 14.22
C ILE A 418 6.57 5.16 15.54
N LEU A 419 5.71 4.17 15.79
CA LEU A 419 5.71 3.42 17.06
C LEU A 419 6.99 2.61 17.28
N LEU A 420 7.49 1.94 16.23
CA LEU A 420 8.75 1.18 16.32
C LEU A 420 9.91 2.10 16.72
N ARG A 421 10.05 3.25 16.06
CA ARG A 421 11.10 4.21 16.35
C ARG A 421 10.92 4.87 17.72
N LEU A 422 9.67 5.14 18.09
CA LEU A 422 9.36 5.72 19.40
C LEU A 422 9.72 4.77 20.54
N ARG A 423 9.47 3.46 20.40
CA ARG A 423 9.92 2.43 21.36
C ARG A 423 11.44 2.41 21.50
N GLU A 424 12.16 2.42 20.39
CA GLU A 424 13.63 2.47 20.39
C GLU A 424 14.17 3.71 21.12
N ILE A 425 13.58 4.90 20.88
CA ILE A 425 13.95 6.14 21.57
C ILE A 425 13.70 6.01 23.07
N GLU A 426 12.55 5.45 23.48
CA GLU A 426 12.22 5.25 24.89
C GLU A 426 13.14 4.24 25.58
N GLU A 427 13.46 3.14 24.93
CA GLU A 427 14.40 2.13 25.47
C GLU A 427 15.81 2.70 25.65
N THR A 428 16.28 3.49 24.68
CA THR A 428 17.66 4.02 24.68
C THR A 428 17.81 5.25 25.58
N HIS A 429 16.88 6.21 25.51
CA HIS A 429 17.03 7.53 26.13
C HIS A 429 16.00 7.81 27.24
N GLY A 430 15.01 6.95 27.44
CA GLY A 430 13.92 7.20 28.38
C GLY A 430 14.40 7.37 29.84
N ARG A 431 15.41 6.59 30.24
CA ARG A 431 16.01 6.69 31.60
C ARG A 431 16.73 8.03 31.80
N LEU A 432 17.50 8.46 30.80
CA LEU A 432 18.22 9.74 30.84
C LEU A 432 17.22 10.92 30.87
N ALA A 433 16.19 10.89 30.02
CA ALA A 433 15.16 11.91 30.03
C ALA A 433 14.45 12.03 31.39
N THR A 434 14.22 10.89 32.05
CA THR A 434 13.62 10.87 33.38
C THR A 434 14.56 11.47 34.45
N SER A 435 15.86 11.16 34.39
CA SER A 435 16.85 11.72 35.33
C SER A 435 17.04 13.24 35.17
N LEU A 436 16.87 13.74 33.93
CA LEU A 436 16.89 15.18 33.62
C LEU A 436 15.56 15.89 33.89
N GLY A 437 14.55 15.20 34.44
CA GLY A 437 13.25 15.78 34.76
C GLY A 437 12.43 16.18 33.52
N MET A 438 12.73 15.66 32.32
CA MET A 438 11.99 15.99 31.10
C MET A 438 10.59 15.41 31.17
N THR A 439 9.56 16.27 31.15
CA THR A 439 8.15 15.88 31.26
C THR A 439 7.34 16.35 30.06
N GLY A 440 6.26 15.64 29.72
CA GLY A 440 5.22 16.05 28.78
C GLY A 440 5.74 16.70 27.48
N GLY A 441 5.37 17.95 27.24
CA GLY A 441 5.72 18.69 26.02
C GLY A 441 7.23 18.93 25.83
N VAL A 442 7.99 19.08 26.92
CA VAL A 442 9.45 19.25 26.86
C VAL A 442 10.10 17.99 26.31
N ARG A 443 9.68 16.81 26.79
CA ARG A 443 10.14 15.51 26.30
C ARG A 443 9.77 15.30 24.82
N LEU A 444 8.56 15.69 24.44
CA LEU A 444 8.10 15.61 23.04
C LEU A 444 8.97 16.49 22.14
N ARG A 445 9.17 17.77 22.51
CA ARG A 445 9.84 18.75 21.66
C ARG A 445 11.34 18.53 21.54
N TRP A 446 12.04 18.20 22.64
CA TRP A 446 13.49 18.16 22.69
C TRP A 446 14.10 16.75 22.55
N LEU A 447 13.33 15.70 22.86
CA LEU A 447 13.83 14.33 22.75
C LEU A 447 13.17 13.57 21.60
N ILE A 448 11.84 13.53 21.58
CA ILE A 448 11.08 12.64 20.70
C ILE A 448 11.05 13.18 19.26
N LEU A 449 10.56 14.40 19.06
CA LEU A 449 10.39 14.98 17.72
C LEU A 449 11.70 15.06 16.92
N PRO A 450 12.85 15.52 17.50
CA PRO A 450 14.09 15.58 16.74
C PRO A 450 14.56 14.20 16.24
N ARG A 451 14.40 13.17 17.07
CA ARG A 451 14.81 11.79 16.74
C ARG A 451 13.80 11.05 15.86
N LEU A 452 12.55 11.49 15.83
CA LEU A 452 11.52 10.95 14.95
C LEU A 452 11.51 11.62 13.57
N ARG A 453 12.18 12.75 13.37
CA ARG A 453 12.16 13.51 12.10
C ARG A 453 12.34 12.65 10.86
N PRO A 454 13.34 11.73 10.77
CA PRO A 454 13.51 10.91 9.57
C PRO A 454 12.31 9.99 9.29
N VAL A 455 11.74 9.41 10.35
CA VAL A 455 10.57 8.53 10.24
C VAL A 455 9.31 9.32 9.93
N LEU A 456 9.16 10.51 10.54
CA LEU A 456 8.03 11.41 10.24
C LEU A 456 8.10 11.90 8.79
N GLY A 457 9.28 12.28 8.29
CA GLY A 457 9.47 12.68 6.91
C GLY A 457 9.13 11.57 5.93
N PHE A 458 9.65 10.37 6.15
CA PHE A 458 9.33 9.20 5.32
C PHE A 458 7.83 8.85 5.38
N SER A 459 7.22 8.86 6.58
CA SER A 459 5.79 8.57 6.75
C SER A 459 4.92 9.64 6.07
N ALA A 460 5.33 10.92 6.16
CA ALA A 460 4.67 12.02 5.46
C ALA A 460 4.73 11.83 3.94
N GLY A 461 5.91 11.55 3.41
CA GLY A 461 6.10 11.32 1.98
C GLY A 461 5.28 10.14 1.47
N LEU A 462 5.27 9.03 2.20
CA LEU A 462 4.46 7.86 1.85
C LEU A 462 2.97 8.17 1.87
N THR A 463 2.48 8.82 2.93
CA THR A 463 1.05 9.21 3.04
C THR A 463 0.65 10.16 1.92
N ALA A 464 1.48 11.18 1.64
CA ALA A 464 1.23 12.14 0.57
C ALA A 464 1.16 11.46 -0.81
N ALA A 465 2.10 10.56 -1.10
CA ALA A 465 2.13 9.83 -2.37
C ALA A 465 0.92 8.89 -2.53
N LEU A 466 0.54 8.16 -1.47
CA LEU A 466 -0.65 7.29 -1.48
C LEU A 466 -1.93 8.11 -1.69
N SER A 467 -2.08 9.22 -0.96
CA SER A 467 -3.26 10.10 -1.10
C SER A 467 -3.33 10.79 -2.46
N MET A 468 -2.18 11.17 -3.03
CA MET A 468 -2.10 11.79 -4.36
C MET A 468 -2.61 10.85 -5.46
N GLY A 469 -2.39 9.54 -5.29
CA GLY A 469 -2.75 8.51 -6.27
C GLY A 469 -4.13 7.89 -6.06
N ASP A 470 -4.88 8.29 -5.03
CA ASP A 470 -6.18 7.68 -4.72
C ASP A 470 -7.27 8.10 -5.72
N LEU A 471 -8.02 7.09 -6.17
CA LEU A 471 -9.16 7.25 -7.07
C LEU A 471 -10.47 6.76 -6.41
N GLY A 472 -10.38 5.97 -5.33
CA GLY A 472 -11.52 5.21 -4.81
C GLY A 472 -12.65 6.09 -4.30
N VAL A 473 -12.41 6.82 -3.22
CA VAL A 473 -13.46 7.58 -2.53
C VAL A 473 -13.92 8.79 -3.36
N ILE A 474 -12.97 9.50 -3.98
CA ILE A 474 -13.33 10.67 -4.79
C ILE A 474 -14.27 10.32 -5.94
N ALA A 475 -14.16 9.11 -6.51
CA ALA A 475 -15.04 8.66 -7.59
C ALA A 475 -16.50 8.50 -7.14
N LEU A 476 -16.77 8.29 -5.84
CA LEU A 476 -18.14 8.20 -5.31
C LEU A 476 -18.77 9.59 -5.07
N PHE A 477 -17.98 10.61 -4.75
CA PHE A 477 -18.47 11.89 -4.24
C PHE A 477 -18.34 13.04 -5.24
N ALA A 478 -17.36 12.99 -6.15
CA ALA A 478 -17.01 14.12 -6.99
C ALA A 478 -18.03 14.37 -8.10
N ASP A 479 -18.39 15.63 -8.25
CA ASP A 479 -19.06 16.19 -9.40
C ASP A 479 -18.08 16.60 -10.52
N MET A 480 -18.58 17.37 -11.51
CA MET A 480 -17.75 17.82 -12.65
C MET A 480 -16.70 18.86 -12.25
N GLU A 481 -16.90 19.60 -11.16
CA GLU A 481 -16.04 20.72 -10.74
C GLU A 481 -14.93 20.27 -9.78
N ASN A 482 -15.22 19.30 -8.91
CA ASN A 482 -14.33 18.86 -7.83
C ASN A 482 -13.56 17.58 -8.20
N ALA A 483 -12.70 17.63 -9.21
CA ALA A 483 -11.91 16.47 -9.63
C ALA A 483 -10.49 16.50 -9.06
N THR A 484 -10.04 15.36 -8.53
CA THR A 484 -8.61 15.10 -8.30
C THR A 484 -7.92 14.70 -9.60
N LEU A 485 -6.59 14.77 -9.62
CA LEU A 485 -5.81 14.45 -10.81
C LEU A 485 -6.01 12.98 -11.29
N PRO A 486 -6.07 11.96 -10.41
CA PRO A 486 -6.43 10.60 -10.82
C PRO A 486 -7.80 10.51 -11.48
N LEU A 487 -8.81 11.19 -10.94
CA LEU A 487 -10.16 11.21 -11.52
C LEU A 487 -10.18 11.93 -12.88
N GLN A 488 -9.43 13.03 -13.02
CA GLN A 488 -9.30 13.74 -14.29
C GLN A 488 -8.60 12.89 -15.36
N ILE A 489 -7.58 12.12 -14.99
CA ILE A 489 -6.94 11.15 -15.89
C ILE A 489 -7.96 10.11 -16.37
N LEU A 490 -8.76 9.55 -15.45
CA LEU A 490 -9.81 8.58 -15.81
C LEU A 490 -10.83 9.17 -16.79
N ARG A 491 -11.23 10.43 -16.59
CA ARG A 491 -12.14 11.14 -17.52
C ARG A 491 -11.52 11.34 -18.90
N LEU A 492 -10.24 11.71 -18.98
CA LEU A 492 -9.51 11.83 -20.23
C LEU A 492 -9.41 10.49 -20.96
N MET A 493 -9.15 9.39 -20.24
CA MET A 493 -9.15 8.03 -20.81
C MET A 493 -10.53 7.65 -21.34
N GLY A 494 -11.60 7.93 -20.60
CA GLY A 494 -12.98 7.69 -21.01
C GLY A 494 -13.41 8.54 -22.23
N ALA A 495 -12.83 9.72 -22.40
CA ALA A 495 -13.03 10.58 -23.56
C ALA A 495 -12.09 10.25 -24.74
N TYR A 496 -11.36 9.13 -24.69
CA TYR A 496 -10.36 8.71 -25.69
C TYR A 496 -9.22 9.70 -25.95
N ARG A 497 -8.96 10.63 -25.02
CA ARG A 497 -7.86 11.61 -25.07
C ARG A 497 -6.61 11.03 -24.41
N MET A 498 -6.05 9.97 -24.99
CA MET A 498 -4.99 9.18 -24.37
C MET A 498 -3.68 9.95 -24.22
N ASP A 499 -3.34 10.85 -25.15
CA ASP A 499 -2.12 11.67 -25.07
C ASP A 499 -2.21 12.67 -23.91
N ALA A 500 -3.33 13.37 -23.76
CA ALA A 500 -3.59 14.24 -22.62
C ALA A 500 -3.61 13.45 -21.29
N ALA A 501 -4.18 12.23 -21.29
CA ALA A 501 -4.18 11.34 -20.12
C ALA A 501 -2.75 10.90 -19.75
N ALA A 502 -1.90 10.59 -20.73
CA ALA A 502 -0.49 10.25 -20.51
C ALA A 502 0.30 11.44 -19.94
N GLY A 503 0.10 12.67 -20.47
CA GLY A 503 0.68 13.89 -19.93
C GLY A 503 0.25 14.13 -18.47
N ALA A 504 -1.04 14.03 -18.17
CA ALA A 504 -1.55 14.16 -16.81
C ALA A 504 -1.02 13.04 -15.89
N GLY A 505 -0.84 11.82 -16.42
CA GLY A 505 -0.21 10.70 -15.71
C GLY A 505 1.25 10.98 -15.34
N LEU A 506 2.04 11.54 -16.26
CA LEU A 506 3.41 11.95 -15.97
C LEU A 506 3.46 13.07 -14.93
N LEU A 507 2.56 14.04 -15.00
CA LEU A 507 2.43 15.11 -13.99
C LEU A 507 2.12 14.52 -12.62
N LEU A 508 1.15 13.59 -12.54
CA LEU A 508 0.80 12.89 -11.30
C LEU A 508 1.99 12.12 -10.72
N LEU A 509 2.72 11.41 -11.55
CA LEU A 509 3.93 10.69 -11.14
C LEU A 509 4.97 11.65 -10.59
N ALA A 510 5.26 12.73 -11.31
CA ALA A 510 6.24 13.72 -10.91
C ALA A 510 5.87 14.39 -9.57
N LEU A 511 4.61 14.77 -9.38
CA LEU A 511 4.12 15.37 -8.14
C LEU A 511 4.17 14.39 -6.96
N SER A 512 3.77 13.12 -7.16
CA SER A 512 3.84 12.09 -6.12
C SER A 512 5.27 11.82 -5.66
N LEU A 513 6.21 11.71 -6.61
CA LEU A 513 7.62 11.51 -6.31
C LEU A 513 8.26 12.76 -5.69
N ALA A 514 7.90 13.95 -6.16
CA ALA A 514 8.39 15.22 -5.60
C ALA A 514 7.93 15.39 -4.15
N LEU A 515 6.65 15.12 -3.84
CA LEU A 515 6.13 15.16 -2.47
C LEU A 515 6.86 14.15 -1.58
N PHE A 516 6.99 12.91 -2.05
CA PHE A 516 7.72 11.89 -1.30
C PHE A 516 9.16 12.34 -1.01
N TRP A 517 9.87 12.83 -2.02
CA TRP A 517 11.26 13.27 -1.89
C TRP A 517 11.42 14.48 -0.97
N VAL A 518 10.55 15.49 -1.09
CA VAL A 518 10.58 16.71 -0.26
C VAL A 518 10.40 16.37 1.21
N PHE A 519 9.41 15.53 1.54
CA PHE A 519 9.16 15.13 2.92
C PHE A 519 10.28 14.24 3.48
N ASP A 520 10.74 13.23 2.71
CA ASP A 520 11.80 12.33 3.15
C ASP A 520 13.13 13.06 3.35
N LYS A 521 13.52 13.94 2.41
CA LYS A 521 14.72 14.76 2.54
C LYS A 521 14.60 15.75 3.71
N GLY A 522 13.48 16.47 3.82
CA GLY A 522 13.25 17.41 4.92
C GLY A 522 13.29 16.73 6.31
N GLY A 523 12.95 15.43 6.38
CA GLY A 523 13.13 14.62 7.59
C GLY A 523 14.60 14.29 7.91
N ARG A 524 15.45 14.11 6.89
CA ARG A 524 16.85 13.66 7.03
C ARG A 524 17.83 14.80 7.24
N ASP A 525 17.70 15.94 6.54
CA ASP A 525 18.68 17.02 6.53
C ASP A 525 18.92 17.68 7.90
N ASN A 526 18.02 17.48 8.87
CA ASN A 526 18.16 18.00 10.22
C ASN A 526 18.50 16.91 11.27
N ALA A 527 18.84 15.69 10.86
CA ALA A 527 19.19 14.59 11.77
C ALA A 527 20.69 14.50 12.06
N SER A 528 21.50 15.33 11.42
CA SER A 528 22.97 15.36 11.53
C SER A 528 23.49 16.43 12.52
N VAL A 529 22.62 17.01 13.36
CA VAL A 529 23.01 17.93 14.45
C VAL A 529 22.88 17.26 15.80
#